data_72ec17611aa1924d485456ccc1e2a0f2
#
_entry.id   72ec17611aa1924d485456ccc1e2a0f2
#
_cell.length_a   1.000
_cell.length_b   1.000
_cell.length_c   1.000
_cell.angle_alpha   90.00
_cell.angle_beta   90.00
_cell.angle_gamma   90.00
#
_symmetry.space_group_name_H-M   'P 1'
#
loop_
_entity.id
_entity.type
_entity.pdbx_description
1 polymer ?
#
loop_
_entity_poly.entity_id
_entity_poly.type
_entity_poly.pdbx_seq_one_letter_code
_entity_poly.pdbx_strand_id
1 'polypeptide(L)'
;MTGVSSESEPVAFEIYEPGVYLHGTKADLALGDLLVPGRGSNFEEGRVMNYVYFTATLDAATWGAELASGDSRGRIYFVEPTGEFEDDPNVTNKKFPGNPTQSFRSREPLRVVGELVGWIGHSTERLQAMRAAVQGKPGQIED
;
A
#
# COMPACT_ATOMS: atom_id res chain seq x y z
N MET A 1 22.35 -7.46 11.74
CA MET A 1 21.66 -7.15 11.95
C MET A 1 20.81 -6.87 11.43
N THR A 2 20.44 -6.96 11.22
CA THR A 2 19.73 -6.72 10.77
C THR A 2 18.39 -6.68 10.99
N GLY A 3 17.42 -6.80 10.57
CA GLY A 3 16.05 -6.70 10.86
C GLY A 3 15.59 -5.47 11.59
N VAL A 4 16.52 -4.59 11.77
CA VAL A 4 16.22 -3.40 12.53
C VAL A 4 15.38 -2.41 11.79
N SER A 5 15.26 -2.53 10.48
CA SER A 5 14.46 -1.61 9.69
C SER A 5 12.99 -1.62 10.10
N SER A 6 12.47 -2.75 10.61
CA SER A 6 11.09 -2.83 11.05
C SER A 6 10.84 -2.15 12.40
N GLU A 7 11.91 -1.75 13.10
CA GLU A 7 11.81 -1.11 14.40
C GLU A 7 11.87 0.42 14.34
N SER A 8 11.92 0.98 13.15
CA SER A 8 11.94 2.43 12.96
C SER A 8 10.95 2.83 11.89
N GLU A 9 10.63 4.14 11.83
CA GLU A 9 9.74 4.63 10.78
C GLU A 9 10.33 4.28 9.42
N PRO A 10 9.48 3.92 8.46
CA PRO A 10 9.96 3.62 7.11
C PRO A 10 10.51 4.86 6.42
N VAL A 11 11.51 4.65 5.59
CA VAL A 11 12.16 5.72 4.83
C VAL A 11 11.50 5.82 3.46
N ALA A 12 11.09 7.03 3.09
CA ALA A 12 10.44 7.27 1.81
C ALA A 12 11.31 6.80 0.64
N PHE A 13 10.69 6.15 -0.33
CA PHE A 13 11.30 5.69 -1.58
C PHE A 13 12.33 4.58 -1.45
N GLU A 14 12.53 4.05 -0.26
CA GLU A 14 13.47 2.96 -0.04
C GLU A 14 12.79 1.61 -0.31
N ILE A 15 13.34 0.86 -1.26
CA ILE A 15 12.82 -0.48 -1.56
C ILE A 15 13.05 -1.39 -0.36
N TYR A 16 12.01 -2.15 0.02
CA TYR A 16 12.09 -3.05 1.15
C TYR A 16 13.13 -4.15 0.90
N GLU A 17 12.96 -4.85 -0.20
CA GLU A 17 13.86 -5.93 -0.59
C GLU A 17 13.64 -6.22 -2.08
N PRO A 18 14.71 -6.39 -2.88
CA PRO A 18 14.54 -6.64 -4.31
C PRO A 18 13.63 -7.84 -4.60
N GLY A 19 12.67 -7.63 -5.49
CA GLY A 19 11.75 -8.68 -5.89
C GLY A 19 10.60 -8.96 -4.94
N VAL A 20 10.52 -8.24 -3.82
CA VAL A 20 9.49 -8.43 -2.82
C VAL A 20 8.47 -7.30 -2.93
N TYR A 21 7.19 -7.65 -2.96
CA TYR A 21 6.10 -6.69 -3.05
C TYR A 21 5.24 -6.72 -1.80
N LEU A 22 4.69 -5.56 -1.46
CA LEU A 22 3.94 -5.35 -0.23
C LEU A 22 2.58 -4.74 -0.53
N HIS A 23 1.60 -5.04 0.32
CA HIS A 23 0.26 -4.47 0.23
C HIS A 23 -0.20 -4.08 1.63
N GLY A 24 -0.49 -2.80 1.82
CA GLY A 24 -0.99 -2.27 3.09
C GLY A 24 -2.51 -2.21 3.08
N THR A 25 -3.13 -2.70 4.14
CA THR A 25 -4.59 -2.78 4.24
C THR A 25 -5.00 -2.90 5.71
N LYS A 26 -6.30 -2.84 5.96
CA LYS A 26 -6.86 -3.17 7.28
C LYS A 26 -7.65 -4.48 7.24
N ALA A 27 -7.66 -5.15 6.10
CA ALA A 27 -8.32 -6.45 5.98
C ALA A 27 -7.50 -7.54 6.64
N ASP A 28 -8.18 -8.49 7.24
CA ASP A 28 -7.55 -9.67 7.86
C ASP A 28 -7.52 -10.78 6.81
N LEU A 29 -6.35 -10.99 6.23
CA LEU A 29 -6.16 -11.93 5.13
C LEU A 29 -5.32 -13.12 5.58
N ALA A 30 -5.56 -14.26 4.95
CA ALA A 30 -4.81 -15.50 5.23
C ALA A 30 -3.84 -15.81 4.11
N LEU A 31 -2.83 -16.61 4.41
CA LEU A 31 -1.89 -17.11 3.40
C LEU A 31 -2.66 -17.81 2.29
N GLY A 32 -2.31 -17.49 1.06
CA GLY A 32 -2.98 -18.05 -0.11
C GLY A 32 -4.20 -17.30 -0.57
N ASP A 33 -4.70 -16.35 0.22
CA ASP A 33 -5.83 -15.53 -0.22
C ASP A 33 -5.45 -14.76 -1.48
N LEU A 34 -6.44 -14.54 -2.32
CA LEU A 34 -6.27 -13.73 -3.52
C LEU A 34 -6.96 -12.39 -3.31
N LEU A 35 -6.19 -11.32 -3.48
CA LEU A 35 -6.73 -9.97 -3.54
C LEU A 35 -7.15 -9.72 -4.97
N VAL A 36 -8.44 -9.52 -5.19
CA VAL A 36 -8.98 -9.37 -6.54
C VAL A 36 -9.55 -7.97 -6.74
N PRO A 37 -9.53 -7.45 -7.99
CA PRO A 37 -10.25 -6.22 -8.29
C PRO A 37 -11.73 -6.38 -8.01
N GLY A 38 -12.43 -5.27 -7.83
CA GLY A 38 -13.86 -5.28 -7.53
C GLY A 38 -14.19 -5.08 -6.06
N ARG A 39 -13.16 -4.97 -5.21
CA ARG A 39 -13.37 -4.63 -3.80
C ARG A 39 -13.50 -3.13 -3.64
N GLY A 40 -14.04 -2.70 -2.50
CA GLY A 40 -14.15 -1.28 -2.18
C GLY A 40 -12.79 -0.62 -2.04
N SER A 41 -12.77 0.68 -2.29
CA SER A 41 -11.55 1.49 -2.16
C SER A 41 -11.12 1.58 -0.70
N ASN A 42 -9.79 1.55 -0.45
CA ASN A 42 -9.23 1.82 0.86
C ASN A 42 -9.35 3.30 1.26
N PHE A 43 -9.54 4.18 0.29
CA PHE A 43 -9.48 5.63 0.51
C PHE A 43 -10.79 6.36 0.22
N GLU A 44 -11.70 5.72 -0.48
CA GLU A 44 -12.92 6.35 -0.94
C GLU A 44 -14.09 5.37 -0.74
N GLU A 45 -14.82 5.56 0.34
CA GLU A 45 -15.91 4.68 0.72
C GLU A 45 -16.97 4.60 -0.37
N GLY A 46 -17.42 3.38 -0.65
CA GLY A 46 -18.44 3.14 -1.67
C GLY A 46 -17.91 2.99 -3.09
N ARG A 47 -16.62 3.25 -3.30
CA ARG A 47 -16.01 3.11 -4.61
C ARG A 47 -15.54 1.68 -4.83
N VAL A 48 -15.93 1.09 -5.96
CA VAL A 48 -15.46 -0.24 -6.36
C VAL A 48 -14.25 -0.07 -7.28
N MET A 49 -13.16 -0.73 -6.94
CA MET A 49 -11.89 -0.59 -7.66
C MET A 49 -11.78 -1.59 -8.80
N ASN A 50 -11.19 -1.15 -9.92
CA ASN A 50 -10.92 -2.00 -11.09
C ASN A 50 -9.56 -2.68 -11.01
N TYR A 51 -8.71 -2.24 -10.09
CA TYR A 51 -7.34 -2.73 -9.93
C TYR A 51 -7.08 -3.09 -8.48
N VAL A 52 -6.07 -3.94 -8.29
CA VAL A 52 -5.46 -4.14 -6.97
C VAL A 52 -4.10 -3.43 -6.98
N TYR A 53 -3.71 -2.88 -5.83
CA TYR A 53 -2.53 -2.02 -5.72
C TYR A 53 -1.50 -2.62 -4.77
N PHE A 54 -0.23 -2.42 -5.11
CA PHE A 54 0.88 -2.93 -4.28
C PHE A 54 2.12 -2.07 -4.53
N THR A 55 3.15 -2.29 -3.72
CA THR A 55 4.35 -1.46 -3.76
C THR A 55 5.59 -2.27 -3.37
N ALA A 56 6.76 -1.78 -3.77
CA ALA A 56 8.03 -2.37 -3.37
C ALA A 56 8.65 -1.62 -2.18
N THR A 57 8.05 -0.52 -1.72
CA THR A 57 8.61 0.27 -0.61
C THR A 57 7.78 0.07 0.66
N LEU A 58 8.49 -0.09 1.78
CA LEU A 58 7.81 -0.23 3.08
C LEU A 58 7.05 1.05 3.45
N ASP A 59 7.60 2.21 3.12
CA ASP A 59 6.93 3.47 3.42
C ASP A 59 5.55 3.56 2.77
N ALA A 60 5.46 3.25 1.47
CA ALA A 60 4.18 3.30 0.77
C ALA A 60 3.18 2.26 1.32
N ALA A 61 3.66 1.06 1.63
CA ALA A 61 2.80 0.03 2.22
C ALA A 61 2.30 0.44 3.61
N THR A 62 3.15 1.09 4.40
CA THR A 62 2.78 1.58 5.71
C THR A 62 1.69 2.65 5.61
N TRP A 63 1.84 3.60 4.68
CA TRP A 63 0.78 4.57 4.42
C TRP A 63 -0.52 3.88 4.01
N GLY A 64 -0.44 2.88 3.14
CA GLY A 64 -1.61 2.11 2.73
C GLY A 64 -2.33 1.46 3.90
N ALA A 65 -1.56 0.87 4.81
CA ALA A 65 -2.12 0.22 6.00
C ALA A 65 -2.75 1.23 6.96
N GLU A 66 -2.09 2.37 7.15
CA GLU A 66 -2.55 3.37 8.11
C GLU A 66 -3.73 4.19 7.61
N LEU A 67 -3.80 4.43 6.30
CA LEU A 67 -4.85 5.27 5.70
C LEU A 67 -6.04 4.47 5.20
N ALA A 68 -5.96 3.13 5.19
CA ALA A 68 -7.05 2.30 4.72
C ALA A 68 -8.30 2.55 5.55
N SER A 69 -9.47 2.45 4.92
CA SER A 69 -10.74 2.62 5.63
C SER A 69 -11.03 1.41 6.52
N GLY A 70 -11.76 1.65 7.61
CA GLY A 70 -12.12 0.62 8.58
C GLY A 70 -11.56 0.93 9.95
N ASP A 71 -12.05 0.21 10.95
CA ASP A 71 -11.70 0.43 12.34
C ASP A 71 -10.63 -0.52 12.88
N SER A 72 -10.29 -1.56 12.12
CA SER A 72 -9.27 -2.50 12.56
C SER A 72 -7.88 -1.90 12.35
N ARG A 73 -6.87 -2.53 12.97
CA ARG A 73 -5.50 -2.07 12.83
C ARG A 73 -4.98 -2.32 11.42
N GLY A 74 -4.04 -1.50 10.99
CA GLY A 74 -3.38 -1.68 9.70
C GLY A 74 -2.53 -2.94 9.68
N ARG A 75 -2.43 -3.56 8.50
CA ARG A 75 -1.64 -4.76 8.27
C ARG A 75 -0.87 -4.61 6.97
N ILE A 76 0.28 -5.23 6.90
CA ILE A 76 1.11 -5.24 5.68
C ILE A 76 1.35 -6.70 5.32
N TYR A 77 1.00 -7.04 4.08
CA TYR A 77 1.19 -8.41 3.58
C TYR A 77 2.26 -8.44 2.51
N PHE A 78 2.98 -9.55 2.45
CA PHE A 78 3.79 -9.88 1.30
C PHE A 78 2.87 -10.45 0.24
N VAL A 79 2.96 -9.96 -0.98
CA VAL A 79 2.08 -10.39 -2.07
C VAL A 79 2.87 -10.71 -3.32
N GLU A 80 2.30 -11.58 -4.15
CA GLU A 80 2.84 -11.90 -5.47
C GLU A 80 1.80 -11.59 -6.53
N PRO A 81 2.15 -10.77 -7.53
CA PRO A 81 1.23 -10.58 -8.66
C PRO A 81 1.09 -11.88 -9.44
N THR A 82 -0.12 -12.18 -9.89
CA THR A 82 -0.39 -13.39 -10.68
C THR A 82 -0.44 -13.12 -12.17
N GLY A 83 -0.31 -11.88 -12.58
CA GLY A 83 -0.32 -11.50 -14.00
C GLY A 83 0.36 -10.17 -14.21
N GLU A 84 0.05 -9.54 -15.33
CA GLU A 84 0.66 -8.26 -15.70
C GLU A 84 0.26 -7.15 -14.76
N PHE A 85 1.14 -6.19 -14.59
CA PHE A 85 0.89 -5.00 -13.78
C PHE A 85 1.60 -3.79 -14.40
N GLU A 86 1.20 -2.61 -13.96
CA GLU A 86 1.75 -1.36 -14.46
C GLU A 86 1.98 -0.39 -13.31
N ASP A 87 2.71 0.70 -13.58
CA ASP A 87 2.90 1.76 -12.60
C ASP A 87 1.55 2.33 -12.16
N ASP A 88 1.44 2.61 -10.86
CA ASP A 88 0.24 3.24 -10.32
C ASP A 88 0.20 4.70 -10.76
N PRO A 89 -0.78 5.11 -11.58
CA PRO A 89 -0.84 6.49 -12.07
C PRO A 89 -1.14 7.51 -10.98
N ASN A 90 -1.61 7.07 -9.83
CA ASN A 90 -1.91 7.98 -8.72
C ASN A 90 -0.65 8.59 -8.11
N VAL A 91 0.50 7.94 -8.30
CA VAL A 91 1.77 8.41 -7.73
C VAL A 91 2.88 8.55 -8.77
N THR A 92 2.67 8.08 -10.00
CA THR A 92 3.68 8.16 -11.06
C THR A 92 3.65 9.54 -11.70
N ASN A 93 4.82 10.16 -11.81
CA ASN A 93 4.99 11.49 -12.40
C ASN A 93 4.10 12.56 -11.76
N LYS A 94 3.87 12.45 -10.46
CA LYS A 94 3.06 13.43 -9.73
C LYS A 94 3.98 14.45 -9.06
N LYS A 95 4.33 14.21 -7.80
CA LYS A 95 5.18 15.13 -7.05
C LYS A 95 6.63 15.11 -7.56
N PHE A 96 7.08 13.94 -8.00
CA PHE A 96 8.42 13.73 -8.54
C PHE A 96 8.33 12.98 -9.86
N PRO A 97 9.34 13.08 -10.74
CA PRO A 97 9.37 12.30 -11.98
C PRO A 97 9.44 10.80 -11.69
N GLY A 98 8.81 10.00 -12.54
CA GLY A 98 8.84 8.55 -12.46
C GLY A 98 7.94 8.01 -11.36
N ASN A 99 8.26 6.81 -10.90
CA ASN A 99 7.51 6.10 -9.86
C ASN A 99 8.41 5.89 -8.64
N PRO A 100 8.71 6.95 -7.87
CA PRO A 100 9.68 6.86 -6.77
C PRO A 100 9.22 5.96 -5.62
N THR A 101 7.90 5.81 -5.41
CA THR A 101 7.38 4.92 -4.39
C THR A 101 7.33 3.48 -4.85
N GLN A 102 7.71 3.19 -6.09
CA GLN A 102 7.64 1.86 -6.68
C GLN A 102 6.29 1.21 -6.40
N SER A 103 5.23 1.94 -6.76
CA SER A 103 3.85 1.50 -6.58
C SER A 103 3.26 1.07 -7.91
N PHE A 104 2.47 0.01 -7.88
CA PHE A 104 1.96 -0.65 -9.07
C PHE A 104 0.49 -1.00 -8.90
N ARG A 105 -0.16 -1.29 -10.02
CA ARG A 105 -1.53 -1.79 -10.00
C ARG A 105 -1.70 -2.90 -11.03
N SER A 106 -2.64 -3.80 -10.76
CA SER A 106 -2.91 -4.93 -11.64
C SER A 106 -4.41 -5.20 -11.72
N ARG A 107 -4.86 -5.66 -12.86
CA ARG A 107 -6.23 -6.19 -13.01
C ARG A 107 -6.29 -7.65 -12.62
N GLU A 108 -5.13 -8.31 -12.48
CA GLU A 108 -5.04 -9.69 -12.07
C GLU A 108 -4.87 -9.79 -10.56
N PRO A 109 -5.31 -10.89 -9.95
CA PRO A 109 -5.20 -11.01 -8.49
C PRO A 109 -3.78 -10.96 -7.96
N LEU A 110 -3.65 -10.54 -6.70
CA LEU A 110 -2.42 -10.68 -5.93
C LEU A 110 -2.59 -11.84 -4.96
N ARG A 111 -1.59 -12.70 -4.86
CA ARG A 111 -1.62 -13.80 -3.88
C ARG A 111 -0.92 -13.36 -2.61
N VAL A 112 -1.57 -13.56 -1.47
CA VAL A 112 -0.96 -13.28 -0.16
C VAL A 112 -0.02 -14.43 0.19
N VAL A 113 1.26 -14.12 0.36
CA VAL A 113 2.28 -15.14 0.64
C VAL A 113 2.91 -15.00 2.03
N GLY A 114 2.55 -13.97 2.77
CA GLY A 114 3.03 -13.78 4.12
C GLY A 114 2.50 -12.48 4.70
N GLU A 115 2.77 -12.25 5.98
CA GLU A 115 2.45 -10.98 6.64
C GLU A 115 3.71 -10.43 7.27
N LEU A 116 3.96 -9.14 7.05
CA LEU A 116 5.06 -8.45 7.72
C LEU A 116 4.56 -7.97 9.08
N VAL A 117 5.20 -8.44 10.14
CA VAL A 117 4.84 -8.05 11.51
C VAL A 117 5.95 -7.19 12.10
N GLY A 118 5.62 -6.45 13.13
CA GLY A 118 6.63 -5.64 13.84
C GLY A 118 7.01 -4.35 13.14
N TRP A 119 6.28 -3.96 12.09
CA TRP A 119 6.55 -2.68 11.42
C TRP A 119 6.12 -1.52 12.31
N ILE A 120 6.84 -0.40 12.17
CA ILE A 120 6.55 0.82 12.91
C ILE A 120 5.85 1.80 11.99
N GLY A 121 4.71 2.32 12.44
CA GLY A 121 3.95 3.30 11.67
C GLY A 121 4.62 4.67 11.68
N HIS A 122 4.06 5.58 10.92
CA HIS A 122 4.50 6.97 10.91
C HIS A 122 4.12 7.64 12.22
N SER A 123 4.83 8.70 12.57
CA SER A 123 4.51 9.46 13.77
C SER A 123 3.07 9.99 13.71
N THR A 124 2.47 10.24 14.85
CA THR A 124 1.12 10.77 14.92
C THR A 124 0.99 12.06 14.12
N GLU A 125 2.00 12.93 14.20
CA GLU A 125 2.00 14.20 13.50
C GLU A 125 2.02 14.00 11.98
N ARG A 126 2.88 13.12 11.48
CA ARG A 126 2.94 12.82 10.05
C ARG A 126 1.66 12.19 9.55
N LEU A 127 1.10 11.28 10.33
CA LEU A 127 -0.14 10.60 9.97
C LEU A 127 -1.31 11.58 9.90
N GLN A 128 -1.41 12.49 10.87
CA GLN A 128 -2.46 13.52 10.86
C GLN A 128 -2.32 14.43 9.66
N ALA A 129 -1.09 14.84 9.34
CA ALA A 129 -0.84 15.71 8.19
C ALA A 129 -1.23 15.01 6.89
N MET A 130 -0.91 13.73 6.75
CA MET A 130 -1.26 12.97 5.56
C MET A 130 -2.78 12.80 5.43
N ARG A 131 -3.46 12.51 6.53
CA ARG A 131 -4.92 12.38 6.53
C ARG A 131 -5.60 13.69 6.10
N ALA A 132 -5.11 14.79 6.58
CA ALA A 132 -5.63 16.10 6.17
C ALA A 132 -5.42 16.34 4.68
N ALA A 133 -4.25 15.98 4.16
CA ALA A 133 -3.94 16.14 2.74
C ALA A 133 -4.84 15.27 1.86
N VAL A 134 -5.07 14.02 2.28
CA VAL A 134 -5.94 13.09 1.55
C VAL A 134 -7.39 13.57 1.56
N GLN A 135 -7.87 14.02 2.72
CA GLN A 135 -9.24 14.54 2.85
C GLN A 135 -9.47 15.80 2.04
N GLY A 136 -8.43 16.60 1.84
CA GLY A 136 -8.52 17.80 1.05
C GLY A 136 -8.60 17.56 -0.45
N LYS A 137 -8.46 16.31 -0.91
CA LYS A 137 -8.45 15.98 -2.33
C LYS A 137 -9.32 14.76 -2.65
N PRO A 138 -10.59 14.75 -2.26
CA PRO A 138 -11.44 13.59 -2.54
C PRO A 138 -11.70 13.45 -4.03
N GLY A 139 -11.92 12.24 -4.48
CA GLY A 139 -12.31 11.95 -5.85
C GLY A 139 -11.20 12.04 -6.89
N GLN A 140 -9.93 12.06 -6.47
CA GLN A 140 -8.81 12.18 -7.39
C GLN A 140 -8.06 10.87 -7.63
N ILE A 141 -8.66 9.74 -7.26
CA ILE A 141 -8.06 8.43 -7.48
C ILE A 141 -8.33 7.99 -8.91
N GLU A 142 -7.25 7.66 -9.62
CA GLU A 142 -7.34 7.09 -10.97
C GLU A 142 -7.34 5.57 -10.86
N ASP A 143 -8.40 4.97 -11.41
CA ASP A 143 -8.51 3.52 -11.34
C ASP A 143 -9.17 2.95 -12.59
#